data_3bc06dbc6d2542d1ca6c66e2778f996a
#
_entry.id   3bc06dbc6d2542d1ca6c66e2778f996a
#
_cell.length_a   1.000
_cell.length_b   1.000
_cell.length_c   1.000
_cell.angle_alpha   90.00
_cell.angle_beta   90.00
_cell.angle_gamma   90.00
#
_symmetry.space_group_name_H-M   'P 1'
#
loop_
_entity.id
_entity.type
_entity.pdbx_description
1 polymer ?
#
loop_
_entity_poly.entity_id
_entity_poly.type
_entity_poly.pdbx_seq_one_letter_code
_entity_poly.pdbx_strand_id
1 'polypeptide(L)'
;MFSFFKKKLSEVLQSGREDVHTPPEQASDAGMPVDEAFCSLDDPAGLIQEDSAIGGAGAPALQESAVSTPQETHARFPPEQTPPAVTEPQQEPESDRSRWLGRLKTGLKRTGNTISAAFGVSQVDESLYEELESALLMADAGVQATAYLLDDLKRRVKSTCAETPVQVRALLADAVTDLLQPLQKPLVIGEYTPTVIMVAGVNGAGKTTTIGKLTRHLSEAGQSVLLAAADTFRAAAREQLSVWADRNMVEIVSSAGGDPAALSFDAVAAAKARNKHVVLVDTAGRLPTQLHLMDELKKIRRTISKACDTAPHEVLLVIDGNTGQNALAQVKAFDEALQLTGLIVTKLDGTAKGGVLCAIARERPVPVYFVGVGEKLEDLQTFNAREFSEALLG
;
A
#
# COMPACT_ATOMS: atom_id res chain seq x y z
N MET A 1 -1.28 14.86 -3.60
CA MET A 1 -0.44 13.64 -3.49
C MET A 1 0.52 13.50 -4.68
N PHE A 2 0.03 13.54 -5.92
CA PHE A 2 0.85 13.47 -7.14
C PHE A 2 1.94 14.55 -7.24
N SER A 3 1.69 15.76 -6.73
CA SER A 3 2.66 16.86 -6.73
C SER A 3 3.92 16.54 -5.89
N PHE A 4 3.77 15.82 -4.78
CA PHE A 4 4.89 15.48 -3.90
C PHE A 4 5.76 14.35 -4.49
N PHE A 5 5.14 13.33 -5.08
CA PHE A 5 5.86 12.28 -5.80
C PHE A 5 6.59 12.83 -7.04
N LYS A 6 5.92 13.69 -7.83
CA LYS A 6 6.56 14.34 -8.98
C LYS A 6 7.70 15.26 -8.58
N LYS A 7 7.57 16.03 -7.49
CA LYS A 7 8.59 16.99 -7.05
C LYS A 7 9.87 16.28 -6.56
N LYS A 8 9.72 15.21 -5.75
CA LYS A 8 10.89 14.43 -5.31
C LYS A 8 11.51 13.60 -6.43
N LEU A 9 10.71 13.07 -7.35
CA LEU A 9 11.22 12.36 -8.52
C LEU A 9 12.01 13.28 -9.45
N SER A 10 11.59 14.56 -9.64
CA SER A 10 12.33 15.54 -10.43
C SER A 10 13.64 15.97 -9.75
N GLU A 11 13.68 16.02 -8.41
CA GLU A 11 14.89 16.31 -7.64
C GLU A 11 15.92 15.17 -7.75
N VAL A 12 15.48 13.91 -7.67
CA VAL A 12 16.35 12.73 -7.81
C VAL A 12 16.86 12.56 -9.25
N LEU A 13 16.03 12.85 -10.26
CA LEU A 13 16.43 12.78 -11.67
C LEU A 13 17.36 13.93 -12.08
N GLN A 14 17.33 15.07 -11.39
CA GLN A 14 18.29 16.18 -11.61
C GLN A 14 19.62 15.93 -10.91
N SER A 15 19.65 15.32 -9.72
CA SER A 15 20.89 14.98 -9.01
C SER A 15 21.68 13.84 -9.66
N GLY A 16 21.03 12.96 -10.42
CA GLY A 16 21.68 11.84 -11.12
C GLY A 16 22.35 12.18 -12.46
N ARG A 17 22.37 13.46 -12.88
CA ARG A 17 22.97 13.88 -14.16
C ARG A 17 24.35 14.53 -14.05
N GLU A 18 24.89 14.74 -12.87
CA GLU A 18 26.15 15.50 -12.69
C GLU A 18 27.40 14.68 -12.34
N ASP A 19 27.34 13.36 -12.17
CA ASP A 19 28.50 12.54 -11.84
C ASP A 19 28.74 11.40 -12.83
N VAL A 20 29.16 11.74 -14.07
CA VAL A 20 29.85 10.82 -14.96
C VAL A 20 31.33 11.17 -14.92
N HIS A 21 32.04 10.69 -13.91
CA HIS A 21 33.50 10.65 -13.92
C HIS A 21 33.98 9.28 -14.41
N THR A 22 34.65 9.31 -15.56
CA THR A 22 35.38 8.23 -16.20
C THR A 22 36.50 7.73 -15.28
N PRO A 23 36.68 6.42 -15.04
CA PRO A 23 37.89 5.90 -14.42
C PRO A 23 39.00 5.68 -15.47
N PRO A 24 40.28 5.83 -15.12
CA PRO A 24 41.38 5.58 -16.04
C PRO A 24 41.73 4.11 -16.16
N GLU A 25 42.07 3.75 -17.37
CA GLU A 25 42.65 2.52 -17.86
C GLU A 25 44.01 2.23 -17.19
N GLN A 26 44.18 1.04 -16.59
CA GLN A 26 45.53 0.44 -16.50
C GLN A 26 45.47 -1.09 -16.56
N ALA A 27 46.30 -1.62 -17.42
CA ALA A 27 46.54 -2.97 -17.83
C ALA A 27 47.41 -3.78 -16.85
N SER A 28 47.32 -5.08 -16.98
CA SER A 28 48.33 -6.19 -17.04
C SER A 28 47.88 -7.39 -16.18
N ASP A 29 47.65 -8.52 -16.76
CA ASP A 29 48.50 -9.58 -17.31
C ASP A 29 48.73 -10.74 -16.32
N ALA A 30 48.69 -11.97 -16.89
CA ALA A 30 49.05 -13.28 -16.32
C ALA A 30 47.92 -14.09 -15.66
N GLY A 31 47.49 -15.22 -16.15
CA GLY A 31 48.08 -16.41 -16.66
C GLY A 31 47.11 -17.58 -16.39
N MET A 32 46.79 -18.39 -17.40
CA MET A 32 46.10 -19.67 -17.37
C MET A 32 46.87 -20.75 -16.56
N PRO A 33 46.29 -21.91 -16.20
CA PRO A 33 45.91 -22.89 -17.21
C PRO A 33 44.61 -23.68 -16.97
N VAL A 34 44.18 -24.24 -18.11
CA VAL A 34 43.16 -25.23 -18.38
C VAL A 34 43.38 -26.57 -17.66
N ASP A 35 42.24 -27.26 -17.35
CA ASP A 35 42.22 -28.72 -17.47
C ASP A 35 40.83 -29.23 -17.90
N GLU A 36 40.88 -30.09 -18.92
CA GLU A 36 39.79 -30.78 -19.59
C GLU A 36 39.36 -32.02 -18.81
N ALA A 37 38.09 -32.43 -18.98
CA ALA A 37 37.58 -33.80 -19.16
C ALA A 37 36.07 -33.75 -19.30
N PHE A 38 35.49 -33.88 -20.49
CA PHE A 38 35.19 -35.00 -21.37
C PHE A 38 34.39 -36.15 -20.70
N CYS A 39 33.11 -36.28 -21.19
CA CYS A 39 32.34 -37.46 -21.60
C CYS A 39 30.86 -37.07 -21.69
N SER A 40 30.27 -37.00 -22.77
CA SER A 40 29.74 -37.67 -23.95
C SER A 40 28.73 -38.79 -23.69
N LEU A 41 27.60 -38.70 -24.45
CA LEU A 41 26.67 -39.73 -24.90
C LEU A 41 25.58 -40.18 -23.93
N ASP A 42 24.29 -40.20 -24.25
CA ASP A 42 23.58 -40.75 -25.40
C ASP A 42 22.13 -40.25 -25.49
N ASP A 43 21.72 -39.99 -26.70
CA ASP A 43 20.31 -39.98 -27.15
C ASP A 43 19.91 -41.41 -27.60
N PRO A 44 18.67 -41.86 -27.53
CA PRO A 44 17.96 -41.96 -28.81
C PRO A 44 16.44 -41.70 -28.81
N ALA A 45 16.03 -40.99 -29.81
CA ALA A 45 14.91 -41.09 -30.76
C ALA A 45 13.85 -42.21 -30.62
N GLY A 46 12.62 -41.81 -30.95
CA GLY A 46 11.48 -42.63 -31.39
C GLY A 46 10.25 -41.74 -31.51
N LEU A 47 9.94 -41.15 -32.55
CA LEU A 47 9.29 -41.47 -33.81
C LEU A 47 7.90 -42.11 -33.69
N ILE A 48 6.98 -41.49 -34.50
CA ILE A 48 5.76 -42.05 -35.15
C ILE A 48 4.45 -41.79 -34.34
N GLN A 49 3.33 -41.31 -34.90
CA GLN A 49 2.84 -41.18 -36.30
C GLN A 49 1.62 -40.26 -36.32
N GLU A 50 1.42 -39.66 -37.47
CA GLU A 50 0.22 -39.00 -37.96
C GLU A 50 -0.99 -39.92 -37.97
N ASP A 51 -2.18 -39.35 -37.83
CA ASP A 51 -3.25 -39.67 -38.79
C ASP A 51 -4.31 -38.52 -38.86
N SER A 52 -4.57 -38.25 -40.07
CA SER A 52 -5.48 -37.43 -40.84
C SER A 52 -6.97 -37.80 -40.69
N ALA A 53 -7.85 -36.86 -40.86
CA ALA A 53 -8.82 -36.76 -41.98
C ALA A 53 -10.17 -36.16 -41.57
N ILE A 54 -10.52 -35.10 -42.23
CA ILE A 54 -11.59 -34.88 -43.23
C ILE A 54 -12.99 -34.52 -42.70
N GLY A 55 -13.51 -33.44 -43.28
CA GLY A 55 -14.89 -33.16 -43.68
C GLY A 55 -15.57 -32.08 -42.83
N GLY A 56 -16.16 -31.05 -43.35
CA GLY A 56 -16.54 -30.61 -44.66
C GLY A 56 -17.59 -29.54 -44.49
N ALA A 57 -17.43 -28.49 -45.23
CA ALA A 57 -18.41 -27.66 -45.92
C ALA A 57 -19.67 -27.08 -45.24
N GLY A 58 -19.86 -25.77 -45.44
CA GLY A 58 -21.18 -25.16 -45.45
C GLY A 58 -21.21 -23.67 -45.20
N ALA A 59 -20.82 -22.84 -46.14
CA ALA A 59 -21.42 -21.51 -46.31
C ALA A 59 -22.68 -21.64 -47.16
N PRO A 60 -23.72 -20.78 -46.96
CA PRO A 60 -23.85 -19.73 -47.99
C PRO A 60 -24.38 -18.36 -47.49
N ALA A 61 -23.90 -17.36 -48.18
CA ALA A 61 -24.62 -16.42 -49.06
C ALA A 61 -25.26 -15.16 -48.44
N LEU A 62 -24.73 -14.10 -48.91
CA LEU A 62 -25.14 -12.71 -49.02
C LEU A 62 -26.63 -12.49 -49.38
N GLN A 63 -27.22 -11.46 -48.80
CA GLN A 63 -28.24 -10.65 -49.48
C GLN A 63 -28.08 -9.16 -49.14
N GLU A 64 -27.73 -8.43 -50.18
CA GLU A 64 -27.90 -6.97 -50.31
C GLU A 64 -29.38 -6.62 -50.53
N SER A 65 -29.77 -5.45 -50.13
CA SER A 65 -30.71 -4.46 -50.73
C SER A 65 -31.20 -3.52 -49.67
N ALA A 66 -31.42 -2.26 -49.82
CA ALA A 66 -31.34 -1.27 -50.87
C ALA A 66 -31.46 0.12 -50.21
N VAL A 67 -30.88 1.06 -50.88
CA VAL A 67 -30.91 2.53 -50.72
C VAL A 67 -32.34 3.12 -50.74
N SER A 68 -32.64 4.10 -49.93
CA SER A 68 -33.54 5.21 -50.28
C SER A 68 -33.29 6.44 -49.38
N THR A 69 -32.79 7.48 -49.97
CA THR A 69 -32.83 8.90 -49.59
C THR A 69 -33.95 9.60 -50.39
N PRO A 70 -34.24 10.89 -50.19
CA PRO A 70 -34.55 11.71 -49.01
C PRO A 70 -35.90 12.49 -49.20
N GLN A 71 -36.45 13.14 -48.21
CA GLN A 71 -37.32 14.28 -48.40
C GLN A 71 -37.18 15.33 -47.30
N GLU A 72 -36.77 16.51 -47.76
CA GLU A 72 -36.90 17.80 -47.06
C GLU A 72 -38.38 18.19 -46.92
N THR A 73 -38.73 18.90 -45.86
CA THR A 73 -39.52 20.11 -45.92
C THR A 73 -39.69 20.82 -44.57
N HIS A 74 -39.23 22.06 -44.57
CA HIS A 74 -39.80 23.31 -44.01
C HIS A 74 -40.11 23.46 -42.49
N ALA A 75 -39.28 24.19 -41.81
CA ALA A 75 -39.40 25.61 -41.47
C ALA A 75 -40.46 26.04 -40.45
N ARG A 76 -40.01 26.78 -39.49
CA ARG A 76 -40.56 27.95 -38.77
C ARG A 76 -40.73 27.78 -37.26
N PHE A 77 -39.95 28.48 -36.46
CA PHE A 77 -39.84 29.83 -35.93
C PHE A 77 -40.00 29.83 -34.43
N PRO A 78 -39.73 30.88 -33.71
CA PRO A 78 -38.45 31.11 -33.03
C PRO A 78 -38.53 30.79 -31.52
N PRO A 79 -37.42 30.81 -30.80
CA PRO A 79 -37.42 30.39 -29.42
C PRO A 79 -37.96 31.48 -28.49
N GLU A 80 -38.92 31.07 -27.70
CA GLU A 80 -39.38 31.80 -26.53
C GLU A 80 -38.22 31.87 -25.54
N GLN A 81 -37.83 33.08 -25.19
CA GLN A 81 -36.75 33.33 -24.21
C GLN A 81 -37.25 32.94 -22.83
N THR A 82 -36.74 31.80 -22.35
CA THR A 82 -36.83 31.40 -20.96
C THR A 82 -35.88 32.30 -20.14
N PRO A 83 -36.32 32.83 -18.97
CA PRO A 83 -35.46 33.65 -18.11
C PRO A 83 -34.30 32.83 -17.61
N PRO A 84 -33.11 33.44 -17.34
CA PRO A 84 -31.93 32.73 -16.91
C PRO A 84 -32.24 31.99 -15.60
N ALA A 85 -32.09 30.67 -15.65
CA ALA A 85 -32.10 29.82 -14.47
C ALA A 85 -31.05 30.35 -13.49
N VAL A 86 -31.48 30.61 -12.28
CA VAL A 86 -30.58 30.91 -11.14
C VAL A 86 -29.63 29.74 -11.05
N THR A 87 -28.38 29.97 -11.40
CA THR A 87 -27.31 29.00 -11.27
C THR A 87 -27.12 28.75 -9.77
N GLU A 88 -27.57 27.58 -9.30
CA GLU A 88 -27.15 27.10 -7.99
C GLU A 88 -25.62 27.14 -7.94
N PRO A 89 -25.01 27.55 -6.83
CA PRO A 89 -23.56 27.58 -6.71
C PRO A 89 -23.04 26.17 -6.96
N GLN A 90 -22.33 25.96 -8.08
CA GLN A 90 -21.63 24.74 -8.37
C GLN A 90 -20.61 24.55 -7.24
N GLN A 91 -20.87 23.59 -6.38
CA GLN A 91 -19.90 23.13 -5.40
C GLN A 91 -18.65 22.71 -6.18
N GLU A 92 -17.52 23.36 -5.92
CA GLU A 92 -16.24 22.94 -6.46
C GLU A 92 -16.05 21.46 -6.11
N PRO A 93 -15.57 20.63 -7.06
CA PRO A 93 -15.41 19.19 -6.79
C PRO A 93 -14.44 19.02 -5.63
N GLU A 94 -14.95 18.46 -4.52
CA GLU A 94 -14.11 18.11 -3.37
C GLU A 94 -12.92 17.27 -3.85
N SER A 95 -11.70 17.63 -3.41
CA SER A 95 -10.51 16.88 -3.73
C SER A 95 -10.62 15.45 -3.18
N ASP A 96 -10.01 14.46 -3.85
CA ASP A 96 -10.01 13.07 -3.37
C ASP A 96 -9.50 12.95 -1.93
N ARG A 97 -8.61 13.85 -1.53
CA ARG A 97 -8.09 13.93 -0.16
C ARG A 97 -9.15 14.36 0.85
N SER A 98 -9.98 15.36 0.55
CA SER A 98 -11.03 15.82 1.47
C SER A 98 -12.13 14.78 1.63
N ARG A 99 -12.50 14.07 0.57
CA ARG A 99 -13.45 12.93 0.62
C ARG A 99 -12.90 11.78 1.46
N TRP A 100 -11.62 11.47 1.31
CA TRP A 100 -10.94 10.45 2.11
C TRP A 100 -10.89 10.85 3.60
N LEU A 101 -10.55 12.11 3.91
CA LEU A 101 -10.57 12.64 5.29
C LEU A 101 -11.96 12.52 5.93
N GLY A 102 -13.02 12.83 5.19
CA GLY A 102 -14.39 12.63 5.66
C GLY A 102 -14.68 11.16 6.02
N ARG A 103 -14.18 10.20 5.22
CA ARG A 103 -14.31 8.77 5.51
C ARG A 103 -13.44 8.35 6.70
N LEU A 104 -12.23 8.87 6.84
CA LEU A 104 -11.37 8.60 7.99
C LEU A 104 -12.05 9.07 9.28
N LYS A 105 -12.57 10.30 9.31
CA LYS A 105 -13.33 10.84 10.45
C LYS A 105 -14.56 9.97 10.76
N THR A 106 -15.32 9.58 9.73
CA THR A 106 -16.48 8.69 9.92
C THR A 106 -16.06 7.32 10.43
N GLY A 107 -14.98 6.77 9.91
CA GLY A 107 -14.45 5.47 10.30
C GLY A 107 -13.94 5.43 11.75
N LEU A 108 -13.27 6.48 12.18
CA LEU A 108 -12.77 6.62 13.54
C LEU A 108 -13.80 7.19 14.54
N LYS A 109 -15.02 7.51 14.07
CA LYS A 109 -16.06 8.12 14.92
C LYS A 109 -16.36 7.33 16.18
N ARG A 110 -16.32 5.99 16.12
CA ARG A 110 -16.55 5.15 17.31
C ARG A 110 -15.45 5.35 18.35
N THR A 111 -14.20 5.35 17.92
CA THR A 111 -13.05 5.65 18.80
C THR A 111 -13.13 7.09 19.33
N GLY A 112 -13.40 8.05 18.45
CA GLY A 112 -13.54 9.46 18.79
C GLY A 112 -14.67 9.73 19.79
N ASN A 113 -15.82 9.09 19.63
CA ASN A 113 -16.94 9.22 20.57
C ASN A 113 -16.57 8.70 21.98
N THR A 114 -15.83 7.59 22.07
CA THR A 114 -15.35 7.05 23.34
C THR A 114 -14.45 8.04 24.06
N ILE A 115 -13.47 8.61 23.33
CA ILE A 115 -12.55 9.61 23.90
C ILE A 115 -13.26 10.94 24.19
N SER A 116 -14.16 11.38 23.30
CA SER A 116 -14.89 12.62 23.46
C SER A 116 -15.87 12.59 24.65
N ALA A 117 -16.38 11.41 25.02
CA ALA A 117 -17.25 11.26 26.19
C ALA A 117 -16.53 11.66 27.49
N ALA A 118 -15.22 11.41 27.61
CA ALA A 118 -14.43 11.82 28.75
C ALA A 118 -14.37 13.36 28.94
N PHE A 119 -14.57 14.13 27.86
CA PHE A 119 -14.63 15.59 27.93
C PHE A 119 -16.03 16.15 28.28
N GLY A 120 -16.99 15.28 28.63
CA GLY A 120 -18.32 15.68 29.09
C GLY A 120 -18.35 16.32 30.49
N VAL A 121 -17.25 16.30 31.22
CA VAL A 121 -17.08 16.94 32.53
C VAL A 121 -17.01 18.46 32.37
N SER A 122 -17.42 19.17 33.42
CA SER A 122 -17.47 20.65 33.41
C SER A 122 -16.16 21.32 33.87
N GLN A 123 -15.27 20.58 34.50
CA GLN A 123 -14.03 21.08 35.07
C GLN A 123 -12.83 20.21 34.69
N VAL A 124 -11.64 20.82 34.71
CA VAL A 124 -10.36 20.14 34.47
C VAL A 124 -9.79 19.72 35.83
N ASP A 125 -10.16 18.53 36.27
CA ASP A 125 -9.74 17.94 37.54
C ASP A 125 -9.18 16.51 37.34
N GLU A 126 -8.85 15.80 38.40
CA GLU A 126 -8.28 14.46 38.30
C GLU A 126 -9.26 13.46 37.68
N SER A 127 -10.58 13.67 37.86
CA SER A 127 -11.59 12.77 37.27
C SER A 127 -11.56 12.79 35.74
N LEU A 128 -11.27 13.93 35.12
CA LEU A 128 -11.07 14.03 33.67
C LEU A 128 -9.92 13.13 33.20
N TYR A 129 -8.80 13.11 33.93
CA TYR A 129 -7.65 12.28 33.54
C TYR A 129 -7.92 10.79 33.73
N GLU A 130 -8.66 10.39 34.76
CA GLU A 130 -9.10 8.99 34.96
C GLU A 130 -10.05 8.53 33.85
N GLU A 131 -10.99 9.37 33.46
CA GLU A 131 -11.88 9.08 32.32
C GLU A 131 -11.13 9.02 31.00
N LEU A 132 -10.16 9.91 30.76
CA LEU A 132 -9.32 9.88 29.58
C LEU A 132 -8.42 8.64 29.55
N GLU A 133 -7.88 8.21 30.68
CA GLU A 133 -7.12 6.95 30.79
C GLU A 133 -7.96 5.77 30.33
N SER A 134 -9.15 5.65 30.91
CA SER A 134 -10.10 4.60 30.55
C SER A 134 -10.47 4.64 29.08
N ALA A 135 -10.75 5.82 28.52
CA ALA A 135 -11.13 6.01 27.13
C ALA A 135 -10.00 5.65 26.15
N LEU A 136 -8.76 6.04 26.45
CA LEU A 136 -7.58 5.71 25.64
C LEU A 136 -7.29 4.21 25.67
N LEU A 137 -7.41 3.55 26.82
CA LEU A 137 -7.27 2.10 26.92
C LEU A 137 -8.36 1.37 26.14
N MET A 138 -9.62 1.82 26.22
CA MET A 138 -10.73 1.28 25.43
C MET A 138 -10.55 1.49 23.93
N ALA A 139 -9.85 2.54 23.53
CA ALA A 139 -9.45 2.81 22.14
C ALA A 139 -8.27 1.96 21.67
N ASP A 140 -7.77 1.03 22.48
CA ASP A 140 -6.57 0.21 22.22
C ASP A 140 -5.26 1.02 22.05
N ALA A 141 -5.15 2.20 22.69
CA ALA A 141 -3.89 2.96 22.70
C ALA A 141 -2.77 2.24 23.47
N GLY A 142 -3.11 1.28 24.32
CA GLY A 142 -2.16 0.52 25.13
C GLY A 142 -1.66 1.29 26.35
N VAL A 143 -1.24 0.55 27.38
CA VAL A 143 -0.88 1.13 28.68
C VAL A 143 0.28 2.12 28.59
N GLN A 144 1.34 1.79 27.84
CA GLN A 144 2.52 2.63 27.74
C GLN A 144 2.26 3.96 27.02
N ALA A 145 1.50 3.94 25.93
CA ALA A 145 1.15 5.15 25.21
C ALA A 145 0.13 6.00 25.99
N THR A 146 -0.84 5.37 26.65
CA THR A 146 -1.82 6.05 27.50
C THR A 146 -1.13 6.81 28.62
N ALA A 147 -0.26 6.15 29.39
CA ALA A 147 0.49 6.80 30.47
C ALA A 147 1.34 7.97 29.94
N TYR A 148 2.06 7.77 28.83
CA TYR A 148 2.85 8.81 28.20
C TYR A 148 2.01 10.02 27.76
N LEU A 149 0.87 9.78 27.10
CA LEU A 149 -0.01 10.85 26.63
C LEU A 149 -0.63 11.65 27.80
N LEU A 150 -1.02 10.97 28.87
CA LEU A 150 -1.57 11.65 30.05
C LEU A 150 -0.52 12.47 30.79
N ASP A 151 0.69 11.96 30.97
CA ASP A 151 1.79 12.70 31.55
C ASP A 151 2.17 13.94 30.74
N ASP A 152 2.21 13.80 29.41
CA ASP A 152 2.46 14.91 28.50
C ASP A 152 1.32 15.93 28.52
N LEU A 153 0.07 15.46 28.53
CA LEU A 153 -1.12 16.29 28.61
C LEU A 153 -1.14 17.11 29.92
N LYS A 154 -0.89 16.49 31.09
CA LYS A 154 -0.81 17.18 32.39
C LYS A 154 0.25 18.29 32.36
N ARG A 155 1.41 18.04 31.72
CA ARG A 155 2.45 19.07 31.56
C ARG A 155 1.99 20.22 30.66
N ARG A 156 1.34 19.93 29.55
CA ARG A 156 0.81 20.94 28.59
C ARG A 156 -0.29 21.78 29.24
N VAL A 157 -1.24 21.15 29.91
CA VAL A 157 -2.32 21.84 30.63
C VAL A 157 -1.74 22.82 31.67
N LYS A 158 -0.75 22.38 32.46
CA LYS A 158 -0.07 23.25 33.45
C LYS A 158 0.69 24.40 32.78
N SER A 159 1.37 24.17 31.67
CA SER A 159 2.17 25.20 30.98
C SER A 159 1.33 26.23 30.24
N THR A 160 0.15 25.84 29.75
CA THR A 160 -0.77 26.73 29.01
C THR A 160 -1.86 27.32 29.89
N CYS A 161 -1.94 26.91 31.16
CA CYS A 161 -3.03 27.28 32.06
C CYS A 161 -4.42 26.99 31.44
N ALA A 162 -4.58 25.81 30.83
CA ALA A 162 -5.84 25.44 30.20
C ALA A 162 -6.89 25.12 31.27
N GLU A 163 -8.02 25.83 31.24
CA GLU A 163 -9.08 25.75 32.25
C GLU A 163 -10.34 25.04 31.74
N THR A 164 -10.45 24.84 30.43
CA THR A 164 -11.66 24.26 29.81
C THR A 164 -11.39 22.89 29.13
N PRO A 165 -12.34 21.96 29.18
CA PRO A 165 -12.21 20.67 28.51
C PRO A 165 -11.91 20.77 27.00
N VAL A 166 -12.42 21.83 26.34
CA VAL A 166 -12.15 22.08 24.91
C VAL A 166 -10.66 22.38 24.68
N GLN A 167 -10.04 23.20 25.54
CA GLN A 167 -8.59 23.47 25.47
C GLN A 167 -7.78 22.20 25.73
N VAL A 168 -8.17 21.41 26.76
CA VAL A 168 -7.50 20.14 27.07
C VAL A 168 -7.58 19.14 25.91
N ARG A 169 -8.74 19.08 25.23
CA ARG A 169 -8.91 18.25 24.03
C ARG A 169 -7.97 18.66 22.89
N ALA A 170 -7.81 19.96 22.64
CA ALA A 170 -6.87 20.46 21.64
C ALA A 170 -5.42 20.09 22.01
N LEU A 171 -5.04 20.21 23.29
CA LEU A 171 -3.72 19.80 23.78
C LEU A 171 -3.50 18.29 23.66
N LEU A 172 -4.55 17.47 23.86
CA LEU A 172 -4.46 16.03 23.63
C LEU A 172 -4.25 15.72 22.12
N ALA A 173 -4.92 16.47 21.23
CA ALA A 173 -4.71 16.31 19.77
C ALA A 173 -3.26 16.64 19.37
N ASP A 174 -2.69 17.68 19.96
CA ASP A 174 -1.28 18.02 19.76
C ASP A 174 -0.35 16.95 20.33
N ALA A 175 -0.61 16.43 21.53
CA ALA A 175 0.17 15.36 22.15
C ALA A 175 0.15 14.07 21.32
N VAL A 176 -1.02 13.67 20.79
CA VAL A 176 -1.16 12.51 19.88
C VAL A 176 -0.43 12.78 18.57
N THR A 177 -0.54 13.99 18.02
CA THR A 177 0.17 14.37 16.79
C THR A 177 1.69 14.21 16.96
N ASP A 178 2.24 14.76 18.06
CA ASP A 178 3.68 14.71 18.33
C ASP A 178 4.16 13.26 18.55
N LEU A 179 3.34 12.43 19.21
CA LEU A 179 3.64 11.01 19.38
C LEU A 179 3.68 10.26 18.05
N LEU A 180 2.77 10.58 17.11
CA LEU A 180 2.64 9.92 15.82
C LEU A 180 3.57 10.50 14.73
N GLN A 181 4.09 11.71 14.92
CA GLN A 181 4.92 12.41 13.93
C GLN A 181 6.14 11.60 13.46
N PRO A 182 6.87 10.87 14.32
CA PRO A 182 7.99 10.02 13.88
C PRO A 182 7.59 8.87 12.93
N LEU A 183 6.32 8.44 12.97
CA LEU A 183 5.81 7.41 12.06
C LEU A 183 5.51 7.95 10.67
N GLN A 184 5.35 9.25 10.51
CA GLN A 184 5.02 9.88 9.24
C GLN A 184 6.26 9.96 8.35
N LYS A 185 6.39 8.99 7.43
CA LYS A 185 7.44 8.99 6.41
C LYS A 185 6.86 8.69 5.04
N PRO A 186 7.38 9.29 3.98
CA PRO A 186 6.98 8.94 2.62
C PRO A 186 7.62 7.64 2.18
N LEU A 187 6.94 6.86 1.36
CA LEU A 187 7.55 5.78 0.59
C LEU A 187 8.38 6.40 -0.55
N VAL A 188 9.67 6.11 -0.58
CA VAL A 188 10.60 6.65 -1.59
C VAL A 188 10.80 5.62 -2.70
N ILE A 189 10.57 6.03 -3.94
CA ILE A 189 10.76 5.20 -5.14
C ILE A 189 11.75 5.92 -6.07
N GLY A 190 12.63 5.15 -6.71
CA GLY A 190 13.56 5.67 -7.72
C GLY A 190 15.02 5.76 -7.27
N GLU A 191 15.34 5.43 -6.01
CA GLU A 191 16.73 5.26 -5.57
C GLU A 191 17.35 3.99 -6.15
N TYR A 192 16.51 2.99 -6.44
CA TYR A 192 16.91 1.69 -7.00
C TYR A 192 16.08 1.36 -8.25
N THR A 193 16.69 0.66 -9.21
CA THR A 193 15.99 0.16 -10.41
C THR A 193 16.30 -1.31 -10.62
N PRO A 194 15.34 -2.21 -10.32
CA PRO A 194 14.03 -1.94 -9.74
C PRO A 194 14.09 -1.67 -8.22
N THR A 195 13.18 -0.82 -7.70
CA THR A 195 12.86 -0.80 -6.27
C THR A 195 12.02 -2.04 -5.95
N VAL A 196 12.52 -2.93 -5.10
CA VAL A 196 11.84 -4.17 -4.73
C VAL A 196 11.15 -4.00 -3.39
N ILE A 197 9.83 -4.16 -3.38
CA ILE A 197 8.96 -4.01 -2.21
C ILE A 197 8.33 -5.37 -1.87
N MET A 198 8.68 -5.92 -0.73
CA MET A 198 8.06 -7.14 -0.20
C MET A 198 6.89 -6.77 0.70
N VAL A 199 5.69 -7.33 0.43
CA VAL A 199 4.48 -7.04 1.20
C VAL A 199 4.10 -8.26 2.03
N ALA A 200 4.15 -8.12 3.35
CA ALA A 200 3.85 -9.15 4.33
C ALA A 200 2.58 -8.82 5.13
N GLY A 201 2.08 -9.78 5.90
CA GLY A 201 0.94 -9.60 6.81
C GLY A 201 0.06 -10.84 6.89
N VAL A 202 -0.83 -10.89 7.87
CA VAL A 202 -1.73 -12.03 8.09
C VAL A 202 -2.83 -12.11 7.02
N ASN A 203 -3.50 -13.28 6.93
CA ASN A 203 -4.66 -13.43 6.06
C ASN A 203 -5.77 -12.47 6.47
N GLY A 204 -6.44 -11.88 5.49
CA GLY A 204 -7.53 -10.93 5.73
C GLY A 204 -7.08 -9.50 6.07
N ALA A 205 -5.78 -9.24 6.28
CA ALA A 205 -5.28 -7.87 6.50
C ALA A 205 -5.39 -6.95 5.27
N GLY A 206 -5.67 -7.47 4.08
CA GLY A 206 -5.85 -6.67 2.87
C GLY A 206 -4.61 -6.54 1.99
N LYS A 207 -3.62 -7.45 2.09
CA LYS A 207 -2.37 -7.40 1.30
C LYS A 207 -2.60 -7.26 -0.20
N THR A 208 -3.26 -8.24 -0.82
CA THR A 208 -3.49 -8.27 -2.28
C THR A 208 -4.26 -7.04 -2.77
N THR A 209 -5.28 -6.60 -2.02
CA THR A 209 -6.03 -5.37 -2.32
C THR A 209 -5.15 -4.14 -2.21
N THR A 210 -4.31 -4.07 -1.18
CA THR A 210 -3.36 -2.96 -0.98
C THR A 210 -2.32 -2.90 -2.09
N ILE A 211 -1.78 -4.06 -2.51
CA ILE A 211 -0.85 -4.15 -3.65
C ILE A 211 -1.53 -3.62 -4.92
N GLY A 212 -2.78 -4.03 -5.19
CA GLY A 212 -3.54 -3.52 -6.34
C GLY A 212 -3.71 -2.00 -6.35
N LYS A 213 -4.03 -1.40 -5.18
CA LYS A 213 -4.14 0.05 -5.01
C LYS A 213 -2.81 0.76 -5.15
N LEU A 214 -1.76 0.22 -4.51
CA LEU A 214 -0.40 0.76 -4.61
C LEU A 214 0.13 0.70 -6.05
N THR A 215 -0.13 -0.39 -6.77
CA THR A 215 0.19 -0.53 -8.19
C THR A 215 -0.44 0.60 -8.99
N ARG A 216 -1.70 0.91 -8.75
CA ARG A 216 -2.39 2.02 -9.44
C ARG A 216 -1.74 3.36 -9.15
N HIS A 217 -1.46 3.66 -7.88
CA HIS A 217 -0.78 4.90 -7.49
C HIS A 217 0.60 5.05 -8.14
N LEU A 218 1.37 3.95 -8.18
CA LEU A 218 2.70 3.94 -8.83
C LEU A 218 2.58 4.14 -10.35
N SER A 219 1.65 3.46 -11.01
CA SER A 219 1.42 3.59 -12.46
C SER A 219 0.98 5.00 -12.83
N GLU A 220 0.08 5.62 -12.05
CA GLU A 220 -0.34 7.01 -12.26
C GLU A 220 0.79 8.01 -12.00
N ALA A 221 1.77 7.65 -11.15
CA ALA A 221 3.00 8.41 -10.97
C ALA A 221 4.04 8.17 -12.11
N GLY A 222 3.69 7.38 -13.15
CA GLY A 222 4.56 7.09 -14.28
C GLY A 222 5.60 5.99 -14.02
N GLN A 223 5.43 5.19 -12.94
CA GLN A 223 6.34 4.09 -12.66
C GLN A 223 5.91 2.82 -13.39
N SER A 224 6.86 2.14 -14.02
CA SER A 224 6.64 0.80 -14.57
C SER A 224 6.73 -0.24 -13.46
N VAL A 225 5.62 -0.97 -13.22
CA VAL A 225 5.49 -1.94 -12.13
C VAL A 225 5.48 -3.36 -12.67
N LEU A 226 6.06 -4.29 -11.92
CA LEU A 226 5.91 -5.73 -12.10
C LEU A 226 5.40 -6.34 -10.79
N LEU A 227 4.38 -7.20 -10.89
CA LEU A 227 3.81 -7.91 -9.74
C LEU A 227 4.37 -9.32 -9.65
N ALA A 228 4.67 -9.79 -8.43
CA ALA A 228 5.05 -11.17 -8.15
C ALA A 228 3.99 -11.83 -7.25
N ALA A 229 3.30 -12.85 -7.75
CA ALA A 229 2.25 -13.57 -7.03
C ALA A 229 2.85 -14.68 -6.15
N ALA A 230 3.60 -14.29 -5.11
CA ALA A 230 4.29 -15.22 -4.23
C ALA A 230 3.38 -15.87 -3.16
N ASP A 231 2.07 -15.57 -3.09
CA ASP A 231 1.08 -16.40 -2.39
C ASP A 231 0.66 -17.58 -3.28
N THR A 232 1.62 -18.50 -3.55
CA THR A 232 1.47 -19.59 -4.51
C THR A 232 0.47 -20.66 -4.07
N PHE A 233 0.16 -20.73 -2.78
CA PHE A 233 -0.77 -21.71 -2.22
C PHE A 233 -2.24 -21.35 -2.40
N ARG A 234 -2.55 -20.08 -2.67
CA ARG A 234 -3.93 -19.59 -2.78
C ARG A 234 -4.25 -19.24 -4.23
N ALA A 235 -4.97 -20.16 -4.93
CA ALA A 235 -5.42 -19.93 -6.28
C ALA A 235 -6.21 -18.60 -6.41
N ALA A 236 -7.16 -18.37 -5.52
CA ALA A 236 -7.97 -17.15 -5.50
C ALA A 236 -7.14 -15.86 -5.27
N ALA A 237 -6.04 -15.91 -4.52
CA ALA A 237 -5.18 -14.74 -4.33
C ALA A 237 -4.41 -14.40 -5.62
N ARG A 238 -3.92 -15.43 -6.34
CA ARG A 238 -3.27 -15.27 -7.63
C ARG A 238 -4.23 -14.71 -8.69
N GLU A 239 -5.44 -15.26 -8.76
CA GLU A 239 -6.49 -14.77 -9.66
C GLU A 239 -6.86 -13.31 -9.34
N GLN A 240 -7.01 -12.98 -8.06
CA GLN A 240 -7.27 -11.61 -7.63
C GLN A 240 -6.14 -10.67 -8.02
N LEU A 241 -4.87 -11.08 -7.83
CA LEU A 241 -3.72 -10.27 -8.21
C LEU A 241 -3.61 -10.11 -9.73
N SER A 242 -3.96 -11.15 -10.51
CA SER A 242 -4.02 -11.07 -11.97
C SER A 242 -5.08 -10.07 -12.44
N VAL A 243 -6.26 -10.06 -11.82
CA VAL A 243 -7.29 -9.04 -12.10
C VAL A 243 -6.78 -7.62 -11.81
N TRP A 244 -5.98 -7.44 -10.75
CA TRP A 244 -5.36 -6.15 -10.47
C TRP A 244 -4.28 -5.79 -11.49
N ALA A 245 -3.48 -6.77 -11.94
CA ALA A 245 -2.49 -6.57 -13.00
C ALA A 245 -3.15 -6.10 -14.30
N ASP A 246 -4.21 -6.78 -14.73
CA ASP A 246 -4.97 -6.45 -15.94
C ASP A 246 -5.60 -5.04 -15.84
N ARG A 247 -6.24 -4.72 -14.72
CA ARG A 247 -6.85 -3.40 -14.49
C ARG A 247 -5.85 -2.25 -14.53
N ASN A 248 -4.64 -2.49 -14.09
CA ASN A 248 -3.58 -1.50 -14.05
C ASN A 248 -2.65 -1.57 -15.27
N MET A 249 -2.90 -2.52 -16.20
CA MET A 249 -2.07 -2.77 -17.38
C MET A 249 -0.58 -2.99 -17.02
N VAL A 250 -0.33 -3.78 -15.98
CA VAL A 250 1.01 -4.11 -15.50
C VAL A 250 1.29 -5.59 -15.65
N GLU A 251 2.57 -5.95 -15.77
CA GLU A 251 2.99 -7.33 -15.88
C GLU A 251 2.95 -8.05 -14.53
N ILE A 252 2.64 -9.35 -14.57
CA ILE A 252 2.64 -10.22 -13.41
C ILE A 252 3.47 -11.48 -13.69
N VAL A 253 4.27 -11.88 -12.71
CA VAL A 253 4.93 -13.19 -12.64
C VAL A 253 4.14 -14.05 -11.67
N SER A 254 3.61 -15.17 -12.15
CA SER A 254 2.81 -16.09 -11.34
C SER A 254 3.08 -17.54 -11.74
N SER A 255 2.94 -18.46 -10.79
CA SER A 255 3.07 -19.91 -11.01
C SER A 255 1.96 -20.65 -10.28
N ALA A 256 1.43 -21.69 -10.92
CA ALA A 256 0.45 -22.58 -10.31
C ALA A 256 1.16 -23.63 -9.44
N GLY A 257 1.28 -23.32 -8.15
CA GLY A 257 2.11 -24.10 -7.23
C GLY A 257 3.61 -23.78 -7.42
N GLY A 258 4.41 -24.18 -6.51
CA GLY A 258 5.85 -23.95 -6.57
C GLY A 258 6.35 -23.15 -5.37
N ASP A 259 7.67 -22.97 -5.31
CA ASP A 259 8.34 -22.27 -4.21
C ASP A 259 8.16 -20.76 -4.33
N PRO A 260 7.49 -20.10 -3.36
CA PRO A 260 7.32 -18.65 -3.34
C PRO A 260 8.64 -17.88 -3.46
N ALA A 261 9.70 -18.43 -2.91
CA ALA A 261 11.03 -17.82 -2.96
C ALA A 261 11.63 -17.85 -4.35
N ALA A 262 11.49 -18.97 -5.09
CA ALA A 262 11.93 -19.07 -6.47
C ALA A 262 11.16 -18.11 -7.38
N LEU A 263 9.83 -18.04 -7.25
CA LEU A 263 9.01 -17.10 -7.99
C LEU A 263 9.42 -15.65 -7.71
N SER A 264 9.72 -15.30 -6.46
CA SER A 264 10.18 -13.96 -6.10
C SER A 264 11.53 -13.61 -6.74
N PHE A 265 12.44 -14.57 -6.82
CA PHE A 265 13.72 -14.43 -7.52
C PHE A 265 13.49 -14.15 -9.01
N ASP A 266 12.67 -14.97 -9.67
CA ASP A 266 12.37 -14.86 -11.10
C ASP A 266 11.71 -13.51 -11.42
N ALA A 267 10.82 -13.04 -10.56
CA ALA A 267 10.18 -11.74 -10.72
C ALA A 267 11.18 -10.58 -10.65
N VAL A 268 12.12 -10.61 -9.71
CA VAL A 268 13.15 -9.58 -9.59
C VAL A 268 14.11 -9.65 -10.80
N ALA A 269 14.52 -10.84 -11.22
CA ALA A 269 15.36 -11.03 -12.40
C ALA A 269 14.65 -10.54 -13.68
N ALA A 270 13.37 -10.87 -13.85
CA ALA A 270 12.55 -10.41 -14.97
C ALA A 270 12.41 -8.88 -14.97
N ALA A 271 12.21 -8.27 -13.81
CA ALA A 271 12.10 -6.82 -13.69
C ALA A 271 13.40 -6.10 -14.08
N LYS A 272 14.54 -6.62 -13.66
CA LYS A 272 15.87 -6.13 -14.08
C LYS A 272 16.03 -6.23 -15.61
N ALA A 273 15.74 -7.40 -16.19
CA ALA A 273 15.88 -7.62 -17.61
C ALA A 273 14.95 -6.73 -18.46
N ARG A 274 13.79 -6.34 -17.90
CA ARG A 274 12.78 -5.51 -18.58
C ARG A 274 12.84 -4.04 -18.16
N ASN A 275 13.84 -3.62 -17.41
CA ASN A 275 14.02 -2.25 -16.90
C ASN A 275 12.76 -1.70 -16.21
N LYS A 276 12.11 -2.53 -15.37
CA LYS A 276 10.97 -2.09 -14.55
C LYS A 276 11.45 -1.21 -13.40
N HIS A 277 10.66 -0.21 -13.03
CA HIS A 277 11.01 0.69 -11.93
C HIS A 277 10.72 0.07 -10.56
N VAL A 278 9.64 -0.72 -10.44
CA VAL A 278 9.17 -1.27 -9.16
C VAL A 278 8.77 -2.72 -9.31
N VAL A 279 9.12 -3.55 -8.31
CA VAL A 279 8.60 -4.90 -8.12
C VAL A 279 7.81 -4.94 -6.82
N LEU A 280 6.55 -5.37 -6.88
CA LEU A 280 5.72 -5.63 -5.70
C LEU A 280 5.55 -7.15 -5.51
N VAL A 281 6.01 -7.68 -4.39
CA VAL A 281 5.94 -9.11 -4.07
C VAL A 281 4.80 -9.36 -3.08
N ASP A 282 3.71 -10.00 -3.53
CA ASP A 282 2.58 -10.43 -2.69
C ASP A 282 2.90 -11.77 -2.04
N THR A 283 3.04 -11.78 -0.71
CA THR A 283 3.41 -12.99 0.03
C THR A 283 2.20 -13.64 0.70
N ALA A 284 2.34 -14.93 1.03
CA ALA A 284 1.35 -15.64 1.83
C ALA A 284 1.15 -14.99 3.21
N GLY A 285 -0.04 -15.15 3.77
CA GLY A 285 -0.37 -14.67 5.12
C GLY A 285 -0.95 -15.77 6.01
N ARG A 286 -0.71 -17.03 5.67
CA ARG A 286 -1.27 -18.17 6.39
C ARG A 286 -0.64 -18.30 7.77
N LEU A 287 -1.49 -18.65 8.73
CA LEU A 287 -1.11 -19.09 10.07
C LEU A 287 -1.51 -20.56 10.27
N PRO A 288 -0.80 -21.55 9.74
CA PRO A 288 -0.87 -22.87 10.39
C PRO A 288 -0.06 -22.89 11.68
N THR A 289 1.12 -22.24 11.67
CA THR A 289 1.84 -21.76 12.86
C THR A 289 2.59 -20.48 12.46
N GLN A 290 2.72 -19.52 13.37
CA GLN A 290 3.48 -18.29 13.11
C GLN A 290 4.93 -18.58 12.68
N LEU A 291 5.53 -19.64 13.21
CA LEU A 291 6.92 -20.03 12.93
C LEU A 291 7.12 -20.38 11.45
N HIS A 292 6.28 -21.23 10.86
CA HIS A 292 6.42 -21.61 9.45
C HIS A 292 6.24 -20.42 8.49
N LEU A 293 5.31 -19.51 8.80
CA LEU A 293 5.14 -18.29 8.00
C LEU A 293 6.39 -17.42 8.05
N MET A 294 6.94 -17.20 9.24
CA MET A 294 8.15 -16.37 9.39
C MET A 294 9.36 -16.98 8.69
N ASP A 295 9.51 -18.30 8.73
CA ASP A 295 10.60 -18.98 8.04
C ASP A 295 10.46 -18.90 6.51
N GLU A 296 9.23 -19.01 5.98
CA GLU A 296 8.93 -18.80 4.56
C GLU A 296 9.27 -17.37 4.14
N LEU A 297 8.81 -16.38 4.88
CA LEU A 297 9.07 -14.97 4.59
C LEU A 297 10.57 -14.63 4.67
N LYS A 298 11.31 -15.18 5.65
CA LYS A 298 12.77 -15.06 5.73
C LYS A 298 13.46 -15.71 4.53
N LYS A 299 12.94 -16.85 4.03
CA LYS A 299 13.45 -17.52 2.84
C LYS A 299 13.23 -16.65 1.60
N ILE A 300 12.03 -16.10 1.42
CA ILE A 300 11.71 -15.17 0.32
C ILE A 300 12.67 -13.98 0.35
N ARG A 301 12.82 -13.30 1.50
CA ARG A 301 13.72 -12.16 1.66
C ARG A 301 15.15 -12.48 1.24
N ARG A 302 15.71 -13.59 1.77
CA ARG A 302 17.08 -14.05 1.42
C ARG A 302 17.22 -14.38 -0.07
N THR A 303 16.17 -14.90 -0.69
CA THR A 303 16.21 -15.27 -2.10
C THR A 303 16.08 -14.05 -3.01
N ILE A 304 15.31 -13.06 -2.62
CA ILE A 304 15.27 -11.73 -3.28
C ILE A 304 16.67 -11.09 -3.27
N SER A 305 17.38 -11.13 -2.14
CA SER A 305 18.75 -10.59 -2.04
C SER A 305 19.74 -11.29 -2.98
N LYS A 306 19.53 -12.57 -3.33
CA LYS A 306 20.34 -13.25 -4.34
C LYS A 306 20.11 -12.74 -5.77
N ALA A 307 18.90 -12.25 -6.08
CA ALA A 307 18.59 -11.66 -7.37
C ALA A 307 19.06 -10.19 -7.47
N CYS A 308 19.08 -9.49 -6.32
CA CYS A 308 19.56 -8.11 -6.21
C CYS A 308 20.12 -7.90 -4.79
N ASP A 309 21.42 -7.69 -4.65
CA ASP A 309 22.17 -7.69 -3.38
C ASP A 309 21.60 -6.71 -2.34
N THR A 310 21.08 -5.56 -2.78
CA THR A 310 20.49 -4.54 -1.90
C THR A 310 19.01 -4.79 -1.59
N ALA A 311 18.33 -5.68 -2.32
CA ALA A 311 16.89 -5.95 -2.19
C ALA A 311 16.58 -7.02 -1.09
N PRO A 312 15.37 -6.99 -0.54
CA PRO A 312 14.30 -6.03 -0.76
C PRO A 312 14.63 -4.66 -0.16
N HIS A 313 14.33 -3.58 -0.90
CA HIS A 313 14.57 -2.21 -0.45
C HIS A 313 13.52 -1.76 0.57
N GLU A 314 12.30 -2.28 0.41
CA GLU A 314 11.21 -2.06 1.34
C GLU A 314 10.57 -3.39 1.75
N VAL A 315 10.29 -3.53 3.05
CA VAL A 315 9.52 -4.62 3.63
C VAL A 315 8.33 -4.02 4.36
N LEU A 316 7.16 -4.11 3.72
CA LEU A 316 5.94 -3.49 4.22
C LEU A 316 5.06 -4.52 4.90
N LEU A 317 4.61 -4.21 6.11
CA LEU A 317 3.59 -5.01 6.79
C LEU A 317 2.22 -4.37 6.63
N VAL A 318 1.26 -5.13 6.12
CA VAL A 318 -0.15 -4.73 6.09
C VAL A 318 -0.84 -5.23 7.34
N ILE A 319 -1.38 -4.32 8.14
CA ILE A 319 -2.12 -4.61 9.37
C ILE A 319 -3.58 -4.16 9.27
N ASP A 320 -4.45 -4.89 9.94
CA ASP A 320 -5.88 -4.57 10.06
C ASP A 320 -6.09 -3.71 11.31
N GLY A 321 -6.53 -2.46 11.13
CA GLY A 321 -6.78 -1.50 12.22
C GLY A 321 -7.86 -1.93 13.22
N ASN A 322 -8.73 -2.89 12.84
CA ASN A 322 -9.73 -3.44 13.76
C ASN A 322 -9.18 -4.44 14.78
N THR A 323 -7.94 -4.91 14.59
CA THR A 323 -7.35 -5.95 15.47
C THR A 323 -6.76 -5.40 16.77
N GLY A 324 -6.61 -4.07 16.88
CA GLY A 324 -6.17 -3.41 18.10
C GLY A 324 -4.80 -3.90 18.58
N GLN A 325 -4.65 -4.26 19.86
CA GLN A 325 -3.39 -4.74 20.44
C GLN A 325 -2.80 -5.96 19.73
N ASN A 326 -3.61 -6.77 19.06
CA ASN A 326 -3.10 -7.86 18.22
C ASN A 326 -2.30 -7.34 17.01
N ALA A 327 -2.64 -6.16 16.48
CA ALA A 327 -1.84 -5.53 15.42
C ALA A 327 -0.44 -5.13 15.94
N LEU A 328 -0.34 -4.58 17.15
CA LEU A 328 0.96 -4.31 17.78
C LEU A 328 1.80 -5.59 17.97
N ALA A 329 1.17 -6.68 18.42
CA ALA A 329 1.84 -7.98 18.55
C ALA A 329 2.34 -8.49 17.19
N GLN A 330 1.56 -8.32 16.12
CA GLN A 330 1.98 -8.63 14.75
C GLN A 330 3.18 -7.75 14.32
N VAL A 331 3.11 -6.43 14.52
CA VAL A 331 4.22 -5.52 14.18
C VAL A 331 5.51 -5.98 14.86
N LYS A 332 5.48 -6.29 16.17
CA LYS A 332 6.65 -6.78 16.91
C LYS A 332 7.22 -8.07 16.30
N ALA A 333 6.37 -9.08 16.08
CA ALA A 333 6.79 -10.37 15.57
C ALA A 333 7.34 -10.31 14.13
N PHE A 334 6.67 -9.55 13.26
CA PHE A 334 7.12 -9.37 11.87
C PHE A 334 8.37 -8.52 11.77
N ASP A 335 8.49 -7.48 12.59
CA ASP A 335 9.68 -6.63 12.59
C ASP A 335 10.92 -7.36 13.11
N GLU A 336 10.78 -8.17 14.16
CA GLU A 336 11.86 -9.05 14.66
C GLU A 336 12.31 -10.05 13.58
N ALA A 337 11.37 -10.60 12.81
CA ALA A 337 11.67 -11.59 11.79
C ALA A 337 12.21 -11.00 10.48
N LEU A 338 11.73 -9.83 10.06
CA LEU A 338 11.90 -9.29 8.71
C LEU A 338 12.55 -7.91 8.68
N GLN A 339 12.70 -7.21 9.81
CA GLN A 339 13.17 -5.82 9.86
C GLN A 339 12.32 -4.94 8.94
N LEU A 340 11.12 -4.61 9.40
CA LEU A 340 10.15 -3.83 8.63
C LEU A 340 10.68 -2.42 8.34
N THR A 341 10.42 -1.94 7.14
CA THR A 341 10.73 -0.57 6.75
C THR A 341 9.49 0.34 6.85
N GLY A 342 8.30 -0.25 6.75
CA GLY A 342 7.05 0.50 6.83
C GLY A 342 5.81 -0.34 7.07
N LEU A 343 4.74 0.36 7.45
CA LEU A 343 3.42 -0.19 7.71
C LEU A 343 2.40 0.37 6.72
N ILE A 344 1.40 -0.43 6.43
CA ILE A 344 0.15 -0.01 5.78
C ILE A 344 -0.99 -0.44 6.68
N VAL A 345 -1.75 0.53 7.17
CA VAL A 345 -2.88 0.29 8.08
C VAL A 345 -4.17 0.31 7.29
N THR A 346 -4.91 -0.78 7.31
CA THR A 346 -6.16 -0.95 6.55
C THR A 346 -7.38 -0.98 7.48
N LYS A 347 -8.57 -0.87 6.87
CA LYS A 347 -9.85 -1.06 7.55
C LYS A 347 -10.14 -0.10 8.70
N LEU A 348 -9.69 1.13 8.60
CA LEU A 348 -10.01 2.16 9.58
C LEU A 348 -11.43 2.73 9.43
N ASP A 349 -12.22 2.21 8.47
CA ASP A 349 -13.56 2.65 8.12
C ASP A 349 -14.68 2.16 9.05
N GLY A 350 -14.38 1.80 10.27
CA GLY A 350 -15.40 1.33 11.25
C GLY A 350 -14.81 0.87 12.58
N THR A 351 -13.55 1.19 12.81
CA THR A 351 -12.84 0.72 14.01
C THR A 351 -13.21 1.50 15.28
N ALA A 352 -13.33 0.77 16.39
CA ALA A 352 -13.32 1.33 17.74
C ALA A 352 -11.92 1.31 18.36
N LYS A 353 -10.90 0.85 17.63
CA LYS A 353 -9.54 0.56 18.10
C LYS A 353 -8.47 1.42 17.43
N GLY A 354 -8.86 2.62 17.00
CA GLY A 354 -7.96 3.55 16.29
C GLY A 354 -6.72 3.98 17.09
N GLY A 355 -6.74 3.84 18.42
CA GLY A 355 -5.61 4.16 19.28
C GLY A 355 -4.39 3.25 19.10
N VAL A 356 -4.51 2.11 18.41
CA VAL A 356 -3.39 1.16 18.23
C VAL A 356 -2.15 1.80 17.57
N LEU A 357 -2.30 2.84 16.75
CA LEU A 357 -1.15 3.57 16.22
C LEU A 357 -0.34 4.29 17.28
N CYS A 358 -1.00 4.76 18.36
CA CYS A 358 -0.29 5.32 19.53
C CYS A 358 0.53 4.24 20.23
N ALA A 359 -0.02 3.02 20.39
CA ALA A 359 0.72 1.89 20.94
C ALA A 359 1.95 1.54 20.10
N ILE A 360 1.79 1.47 18.76
CA ILE A 360 2.89 1.19 17.83
C ILE A 360 3.95 2.30 17.91
N ALA A 361 3.55 3.56 17.92
CA ALA A 361 4.47 4.69 18.02
C ALA A 361 5.32 4.63 19.30
N ARG A 362 4.73 4.17 20.39
CA ARG A 362 5.41 4.12 21.68
C ARG A 362 6.29 2.89 21.86
N GLU A 363 5.83 1.71 21.41
CA GLU A 363 6.47 0.43 21.74
C GLU A 363 7.35 -0.11 20.62
N ARG A 364 6.98 0.15 19.36
CA ARG A 364 7.74 -0.29 18.17
C ARG A 364 7.54 0.70 17.02
N PRO A 365 8.25 1.83 17.01
CA PRO A 365 8.02 2.92 16.04
C PRO A 365 8.50 2.54 14.62
N VAL A 366 7.67 1.81 13.88
CA VAL A 366 7.86 1.53 12.46
C VAL A 366 7.08 2.58 11.65
N PRO A 367 7.67 3.19 10.60
CA PRO A 367 7.00 4.18 9.78
C PRO A 367 5.66 3.69 9.22
N VAL A 368 4.66 4.56 9.16
CA VAL A 368 3.38 4.31 8.50
C VAL A 368 3.37 5.06 7.18
N TYR A 369 3.36 4.34 6.07
CA TYR A 369 3.35 4.95 4.74
C TYR A 369 1.95 5.27 4.27
N PHE A 370 1.01 4.33 4.46
CA PHE A 370 -0.36 4.47 3.95
C PHE A 370 -1.41 4.05 4.97
N VAL A 371 -2.57 4.67 4.83
CA VAL A 371 -3.78 4.36 5.60
C VAL A 371 -4.94 4.12 4.65
N GLY A 372 -5.67 3.01 4.86
CA GLY A 372 -6.82 2.59 4.08
C GLY A 372 -8.13 2.70 4.87
N VAL A 373 -9.13 3.36 4.27
CA VAL A 373 -10.45 3.64 4.86
C VAL A 373 -11.59 3.06 4.03
N GLY A 374 -11.35 1.99 3.31
CA GLY A 374 -12.36 1.33 2.48
C GLY A 374 -11.76 0.56 1.31
N GLU A 375 -12.60 0.14 0.36
CA GLU A 375 -12.21 -0.78 -0.72
C GLU A 375 -11.82 -0.08 -2.04
N LYS A 376 -12.26 1.17 -2.25
CA LYS A 376 -11.98 1.92 -3.47
C LYS A 376 -10.50 2.29 -3.60
N LEU A 377 -10.06 2.59 -4.81
CA LEU A 377 -8.67 2.99 -5.08
C LEU A 377 -8.25 4.22 -4.27
N GLU A 378 -9.12 5.21 -4.23
CA GLU A 378 -8.92 6.50 -3.54
C GLU A 378 -8.89 6.35 -2.01
N ASP A 379 -9.31 5.18 -1.49
CA ASP A 379 -9.38 4.91 -0.05
C ASP A 379 -8.02 4.59 0.58
N LEU A 380 -6.97 4.42 -0.23
CA LEU A 380 -5.59 4.28 0.26
C LEU A 380 -4.86 5.62 0.08
N GLN A 381 -4.46 6.23 1.18
CA GLN A 381 -3.79 7.53 1.19
C GLN A 381 -2.54 7.51 2.07
N THR A 382 -1.62 8.46 1.84
CA THR A 382 -0.44 8.62 2.68
C THR A 382 -0.84 9.02 4.10
N PHE A 383 -0.14 8.45 5.08
CA PHE A 383 -0.35 8.79 6.47
C PHE A 383 0.07 10.24 6.77
N ASN A 384 -0.77 10.92 7.55
CA ASN A 384 -0.46 12.22 8.13
C ASN A 384 -0.86 12.22 9.60
N ALA A 385 0.10 12.50 10.48
CA ALA A 385 -0.08 12.40 11.93
C ALA A 385 -1.16 13.37 12.45
N ARG A 386 -1.18 14.60 11.94
CA ARG A 386 -2.15 15.64 12.34
C ARG A 386 -3.57 15.28 11.93
N GLU A 387 -3.76 14.93 10.65
CA GLU A 387 -5.07 14.54 10.13
C GLU A 387 -5.63 13.31 10.85
N PHE A 388 -4.75 12.37 11.19
CA PHE A 388 -5.14 11.17 11.93
C PHE A 388 -5.53 11.51 13.38
N SER A 389 -4.76 12.33 14.09
CA SER A 389 -5.05 12.73 15.47
C SER A 389 -6.36 13.50 15.56
N GLU A 390 -6.62 14.42 14.61
CA GLU A 390 -7.89 15.16 14.52
C GLU A 390 -9.08 14.23 14.23
N ALA A 391 -8.89 13.22 13.38
CA ALA A 391 -9.92 12.24 13.09
C ALA A 391 -10.18 11.28 14.27
N LEU A 392 -9.13 10.97 15.04
CA LEU A 392 -9.20 10.09 16.22
C LEU A 392 -9.95 10.74 17.38
N LEU A 393 -9.79 12.04 17.58
CA LEU A 393 -10.38 12.78 18.69
C LEU A 393 -11.72 13.43 18.32
N GLY A 394 -12.09 13.46 17.05
CA GLY A 394 -13.39 13.93 16.56
C GLY A 394 -13.46 15.41 16.29
#